data_c1fe5c52a405952a2aa99c2c98f9652b
#
_entry.id   c1fe5c52a405952a2aa99c2c98f9652b
#
_cell.length_a   1.000
_cell.length_b   1.000
_cell.length_c   1.000
_cell.angle_alpha   90.00
_cell.angle_beta   90.00
_cell.angle_gamma   90.00
#
_symmetry.space_group_name_H-M   'P 1'
#
loop_
_entity.id
_entity.type
_entity.pdbx_description
1 polymer ?
#
loop_
_entity_poly.entity_id
_entity_poly.type
_entity_poly.pdbx_seq_one_letter_code
_entity_poly.pdbx_strand_id
1 'polypeptide(L)'
;MPSATPKPLIIQSDKTLLLEVESPGYDGARDDISRFAELEKSLEYIHTYRITPLSLWNAAAAGMKSGDVMDILEKYTKYPIPGNIEYEVRDYISRYGKLTLKKEEEDLILESGDAALITEIWRNRKVRPYLGKKIGRTLLKIKPEMRGVVKQALIEIGHPVEDLAGYVEGEHFSIDLRQETREGVKFELRKYQQDAVDVFHAGGGVGGGSGTVVLPCGAGKTMVGLGIMSAVSSNTLILCPNVIGVRQWIAEISDKTHVPADSVGEYTGEKKEISPITITTYQILTWRHSKEGDFPHFQLFQKRDWGLIIYDEVHLLPAPIFKVTASLQARRRLGLTATLVREDGKEREVFSLIGPKKYDISWKVLENQGWIAQAECIEIRVDMPSHAKMDYALADERKKYRIAAENPVKYDIIRSIVTRHKDDNILIIGMYLDQLEKIARVFSAPIITGRTARNERERLYDLFKDGDVKMLVLSKVANFALDLPDANVAIQVSGTFGSRQEEAQRLGRILRLKKDGSTARFYSIVTRGTKDQEYAERRQLFLTEQGYKYSITDGIQFERLGNGQERPIQEDL
;
A
#
# COMPACT_ATOMS: atom_id res chain seq x y z
N MET A 1 -25.13 24.43 29.51
CA MET A 1 -23.78 24.27 28.97
C MET A 1 -23.87 23.26 27.86
N PRO A 2 -23.39 23.50 26.65
CA PRO A 2 -23.35 22.45 25.65
C PRO A 2 -22.46 21.32 26.18
N SER A 3 -22.98 20.09 26.24
CA SER A 3 -22.23 18.90 26.62
C SER A 3 -21.03 18.79 25.68
N ALA A 4 -19.81 18.88 26.23
CA ALA A 4 -18.61 18.69 25.44
C ALA A 4 -18.70 17.31 24.75
N THR A 5 -18.57 17.28 23.44
CA THR A 5 -18.56 16.04 22.67
C THR A 5 -17.53 15.09 23.28
N PRO A 6 -17.89 13.85 23.62
CA PRO A 6 -16.96 12.93 24.26
C PRO A 6 -15.76 12.71 23.34
N LYS A 7 -14.56 12.96 23.87
CA LYS A 7 -13.31 12.79 23.12
C LYS A 7 -13.00 11.30 22.95
N PRO A 8 -12.61 10.83 21.74
CA PRO A 8 -12.52 9.41 21.44
C PRO A 8 -11.20 8.74 21.85
N LEU A 9 -10.15 9.51 22.24
CA LEU A 9 -8.78 9.00 22.31
C LEU A 9 -8.31 8.79 23.74
N ILE A 10 -7.63 7.66 23.99
CA ILE A 10 -6.89 7.37 25.22
C ILE A 10 -5.42 7.12 24.84
N ILE A 11 -4.51 7.82 25.51
CA ILE A 11 -3.08 7.74 25.24
C ILE A 11 -2.39 7.02 26.38
N GLN A 12 -1.64 5.95 26.06
CA GLN A 12 -0.88 5.18 27.03
C GLN A 12 0.61 5.58 27.02
N SER A 13 1.28 5.37 28.15
CA SER A 13 2.70 5.75 28.31
C SER A 13 3.66 4.97 27.40
N ASP A 14 3.25 3.81 26.88
CA ASP A 14 4.02 2.98 25.94
C ASP A 14 3.86 3.42 24.47
N LYS A 15 3.28 4.61 24.21
CA LYS A 15 2.98 5.16 22.89
C LYS A 15 1.82 4.48 22.16
N THR A 16 1.03 3.69 22.86
CA THR A 16 -0.20 3.12 22.34
C THR A 16 -1.32 4.16 22.43
N LEU A 17 -2.07 4.30 21.36
CA LEU A 17 -3.22 5.17 21.22
C LEU A 17 -4.46 4.28 21.04
N LEU A 18 -5.41 4.35 21.97
CA LEU A 18 -6.67 3.63 21.90
C LEU A 18 -7.77 4.59 21.43
N LEU A 19 -8.36 4.31 20.29
CA LEU A 19 -9.38 5.14 19.65
C LEU A 19 -10.73 4.44 19.66
N GLU A 20 -11.73 5.03 20.30
CA GLU A 20 -13.08 4.48 20.41
C GLU A 20 -13.86 4.68 19.11
N VAL A 21 -14.33 3.58 18.51
CA VAL A 21 -14.95 3.55 17.17
C VAL A 21 -16.33 4.18 17.14
N GLU A 22 -17.11 4.03 18.21
CA GLU A 22 -18.49 4.55 18.29
C GLU A 22 -18.58 6.03 18.69
N SER A 23 -17.45 6.63 19.06
CA SER A 23 -17.42 8.04 19.43
C SER A 23 -17.71 8.96 18.23
N PRO A 24 -18.54 10.00 18.39
CA PRO A 24 -18.83 10.96 17.33
C PRO A 24 -17.61 11.65 16.72
N GLY A 25 -16.49 11.73 17.47
CA GLY A 25 -15.23 12.31 17.01
C GLY A 25 -14.27 11.32 16.31
N TYR A 26 -14.68 10.06 16.13
CA TYR A 26 -13.82 8.98 15.65
C TYR A 26 -13.19 9.28 14.28
N ASP A 27 -14.00 9.63 13.27
CA ASP A 27 -13.50 9.77 11.88
C ASP A 27 -12.43 10.87 11.77
N GLY A 28 -12.67 12.03 12.38
CA GLY A 28 -11.68 13.11 12.41
C GLY A 28 -10.42 12.74 13.21
N ALA A 29 -10.56 12.04 14.33
CA ALA A 29 -9.42 11.59 15.13
C ALA A 29 -8.58 10.54 14.37
N ARG A 30 -9.23 9.57 13.71
CA ARG A 30 -8.56 8.57 12.87
C ARG A 30 -7.73 9.22 11.77
N ASP A 31 -8.32 10.14 11.01
CA ASP A 31 -7.66 10.79 9.88
C ASP A 31 -6.46 11.65 10.33
N ASP A 32 -6.62 12.37 11.44
CA ASP A 32 -5.54 13.17 12.00
C ASP A 32 -4.41 12.29 12.58
N ILE A 33 -4.74 11.21 13.31
CA ILE A 33 -3.78 10.32 13.97
C ILE A 33 -2.99 9.47 12.95
N SER A 34 -3.62 9.02 11.87
CA SER A 34 -2.97 8.20 10.84
C SER A 34 -1.79 8.91 10.13
N ARG A 35 -1.67 10.22 10.29
CA ARG A 35 -0.55 11.01 9.75
C ARG A 35 0.77 10.79 10.49
N PHE A 36 0.72 10.35 11.76
CA PHE A 36 1.91 10.20 12.61
C PHE A 36 1.91 8.94 13.49
N ALA A 37 0.91 8.07 13.37
CA ALA A 37 0.83 6.80 14.08
C ALA A 37 0.38 5.68 13.14
N GLU A 38 0.75 4.45 13.46
CA GLU A 38 0.46 3.25 12.68
C GLU A 38 -0.62 2.42 13.37
N LEU A 39 -1.64 1.97 12.63
CA LEU A 39 -2.69 1.10 13.17
C LEU A 39 -2.13 -0.32 13.40
N GLU A 40 -2.17 -0.79 14.66
CA GLU A 40 -1.74 -2.14 15.04
C GLU A 40 -2.90 -3.12 15.13
N LYS A 41 -4.05 -2.68 15.68
CA LYS A 41 -5.23 -3.53 15.87
C LYS A 41 -6.51 -2.76 15.57
N SER A 42 -7.46 -3.44 14.94
CA SER A 42 -8.78 -2.93 14.62
C SER A 42 -9.83 -3.87 15.21
N LEU A 43 -10.16 -3.66 16.47
CA LEU A 43 -11.24 -4.36 17.16
C LEU A 43 -12.55 -3.60 16.96
N GLU A 44 -13.68 -4.28 17.14
CA GLU A 44 -15.02 -3.75 16.88
C GLU A 44 -15.29 -2.37 17.53
N TYR A 45 -14.86 -2.20 18.79
CA TYR A 45 -15.14 -0.99 19.58
C TYR A 45 -13.92 -0.08 19.79
N ILE A 46 -12.70 -0.61 19.64
CA ILE A 46 -11.47 0.13 19.91
C ILE A 46 -10.41 -0.18 18.86
N HIS A 47 -9.91 0.85 18.21
CA HIS A 47 -8.73 0.76 17.35
C HIS A 47 -7.47 1.13 18.13
N THR A 48 -6.43 0.34 17.94
CA THR A 48 -5.14 0.54 18.60
C THR A 48 -4.12 1.06 17.59
N TYR A 49 -3.63 2.27 17.80
CA TYR A 49 -2.54 2.86 17.03
C TYR A 49 -1.27 2.89 17.87
N ARG A 50 -0.12 2.94 17.22
CA ARG A 50 1.18 3.11 17.84
C ARG A 50 1.97 4.25 17.22
N ILE A 51 2.49 5.12 18.04
CA ILE A 51 3.47 6.11 17.63
C ILE A 51 4.84 5.42 17.54
N THR A 52 5.45 5.40 16.35
CA THR A 52 6.78 4.84 16.11
C THR A 52 7.77 5.92 15.68
N PRO A 53 9.09 5.71 15.83
CA PRO A 53 10.07 6.63 15.27
C PRO A 53 9.88 6.87 13.78
N LEU A 54 9.56 5.80 13.01
CA LEU A 54 9.37 5.89 11.57
C LEU A 54 8.12 6.69 11.21
N SER A 55 7.01 6.51 11.92
CA SER A 55 5.79 7.26 11.68
C SER A 55 5.98 8.77 11.95
N LEU A 56 6.73 9.11 12.99
CA LEU A 56 7.07 10.50 13.30
C LEU A 56 8.07 11.11 12.28
N TRP A 57 9.03 10.35 11.78
CA TRP A 57 9.94 10.83 10.73
C TRP A 57 9.24 11.05 9.39
N ASN A 58 8.27 10.19 9.04
CA ASN A 58 7.41 10.41 7.88
C ASN A 58 6.55 11.67 8.05
N ALA A 59 5.99 11.89 9.24
CA ALA A 59 5.24 13.11 9.56
C ALA A 59 6.13 14.36 9.44
N ALA A 60 7.34 14.33 10.01
CA ALA A 60 8.32 15.42 9.90
C ALA A 60 8.73 15.70 8.45
N ALA A 61 8.98 14.65 7.65
CA ALA A 61 9.31 14.77 6.23
C ALA A 61 8.15 15.34 5.39
N ALA A 62 6.91 15.15 5.84
CA ALA A 62 5.70 15.77 5.28
C ALA A 62 5.45 17.20 5.82
N GLY A 63 6.37 17.76 6.63
CA GLY A 63 6.31 19.12 7.16
C GLY A 63 5.60 19.28 8.49
N MET A 64 5.15 18.18 9.14
CA MET A 64 4.49 18.24 10.44
C MET A 64 5.50 18.52 11.55
N LYS A 65 5.18 19.46 12.44
CA LYS A 65 5.99 19.79 13.60
C LYS A 65 5.51 19.05 14.85
N SER A 66 6.34 18.98 15.88
CA SER A 66 5.94 18.35 17.16
C SER A 66 4.74 19.04 17.82
N GLY A 67 4.59 20.35 17.65
CA GLY A 67 3.43 21.09 18.09
C GLY A 67 2.13 20.59 17.43
N ASP A 68 2.14 20.40 16.11
CA ASP A 68 0.98 19.92 15.35
C ASP A 68 0.53 18.54 15.86
N VAL A 69 1.48 17.65 16.17
CA VAL A 69 1.18 16.33 16.73
C VAL A 69 0.56 16.47 18.12
N MET A 70 1.14 17.33 18.97
CA MET A 70 0.61 17.54 20.32
C MET A 70 -0.78 18.18 20.30
N ASP A 71 -1.03 19.15 19.42
CA ASP A 71 -2.33 19.79 19.25
C ASP A 71 -3.41 18.76 18.84
N ILE A 72 -3.06 17.83 17.95
CA ILE A 72 -3.96 16.73 17.55
C ILE A 72 -4.24 15.81 18.75
N LEU A 73 -3.22 15.40 19.49
CA LEU A 73 -3.37 14.55 20.66
C LEU A 73 -4.24 15.22 21.74
N GLU A 74 -4.02 16.50 22.03
CA GLU A 74 -4.81 17.29 23.00
C GLU A 74 -6.27 17.48 22.56
N LYS A 75 -6.48 17.70 21.27
CA LYS A 75 -7.82 17.84 20.68
C LYS A 75 -8.70 16.63 20.96
N TYR A 76 -8.14 15.41 20.85
CA TYR A 76 -8.92 14.18 20.88
C TYR A 76 -8.82 13.36 22.16
N THR A 77 -7.82 13.59 23.03
CA THR A 77 -7.61 12.77 24.23
C THR A 77 -8.64 13.03 25.33
N LYS A 78 -9.11 11.94 25.98
CA LYS A 78 -9.98 12.00 27.16
C LYS A 78 -9.24 12.39 28.44
N TYR A 79 -7.97 12.02 28.53
CA TYR A 79 -7.16 12.13 29.73
C TYR A 79 -5.90 12.95 29.45
N PRO A 80 -5.23 13.48 30.48
CA PRO A 80 -3.94 14.15 30.30
C PRO A 80 -2.95 13.28 29.55
N ILE A 81 -2.19 13.87 28.63
CA ILE A 81 -1.15 13.17 27.86
C ILE A 81 -0.02 12.79 28.83
N PRO A 82 0.45 11.52 28.84
CA PRO A 82 1.61 11.14 29.65
C PRO A 82 2.86 11.96 29.27
N GLY A 83 3.58 12.48 30.26
CA GLY A 83 4.70 13.42 30.04
C GLY A 83 5.85 12.86 29.18
N ASN A 84 6.05 11.53 29.19
CA ASN A 84 7.04 10.90 28.32
C ASN A 84 6.66 10.97 26.83
N ILE A 85 5.37 10.99 26.49
CA ILE A 85 4.90 11.07 25.09
C ILE A 85 5.29 12.41 24.47
N GLU A 86 5.07 13.51 25.18
CA GLU A 86 5.47 14.84 24.69
C GLU A 86 6.98 14.90 24.45
N TYR A 87 7.77 14.40 25.39
CA TYR A 87 9.23 14.36 25.25
C TYR A 87 9.66 13.52 24.03
N GLU A 88 9.14 12.29 23.88
CA GLU A 88 9.50 11.40 22.79
C GLU A 88 9.07 11.93 21.43
N VAL A 89 7.86 12.50 21.31
CA VAL A 89 7.38 13.12 20.06
C VAL A 89 8.29 14.27 19.66
N ARG A 90 8.65 15.15 20.60
CA ARG A 90 9.57 16.26 20.34
C ARG A 90 10.95 15.77 19.95
N ASP A 91 11.49 14.76 20.64
CA ASP A 91 12.81 14.20 20.36
C ASP A 91 12.84 13.56 18.96
N TYR A 92 11.93 12.63 18.64
CA TYR A 92 11.95 11.94 17.34
C TYR A 92 11.69 12.87 16.16
N ILE A 93 10.73 13.78 16.25
CA ILE A 93 10.46 14.76 15.17
C ILE A 93 11.68 15.66 14.98
N SER A 94 12.30 16.12 16.09
CA SER A 94 13.47 16.99 16.02
C SER A 94 14.73 16.32 15.42
N ARG A 95 14.76 14.99 15.36
CA ARG A 95 15.90 14.25 14.76
C ARG A 95 15.91 14.34 13.24
N TYR A 96 14.71 14.42 12.59
CA TYR A 96 14.64 14.65 11.15
C TYR A 96 15.10 16.08 10.84
N GLY A 97 16.02 16.21 9.86
CA GLY A 97 16.65 17.49 9.52
C GLY A 97 17.85 17.89 10.39
N LYS A 98 18.13 17.21 11.53
CA LYS A 98 19.38 17.42 12.29
C LYS A 98 20.62 16.96 11.52
N LEU A 99 20.47 15.93 10.70
CA LEU A 99 21.49 15.44 9.77
C LEU A 99 21.05 15.76 8.36
N THR A 100 21.85 16.52 7.66
CA THR A 100 21.66 16.82 6.24
C THR A 100 22.81 16.25 5.42
N LEU A 101 22.48 15.66 4.28
CA LEU A 101 23.45 15.19 3.30
C LEU A 101 23.45 16.17 2.13
N LYS A 102 24.57 16.80 1.86
CA LYS A 102 24.74 17.78 0.78
C LYS A 102 25.82 17.30 -0.18
N LYS A 103 25.78 17.76 -1.42
CA LYS A 103 26.89 17.63 -2.37
C LYS A 103 27.67 18.94 -2.43
N GLU A 104 28.97 18.85 -2.21
CA GLU A 104 29.93 19.96 -2.37
C GLU A 104 30.98 19.50 -3.39
N GLU A 105 30.98 20.10 -4.56
CA GLU A 105 31.77 19.66 -5.73
C GLU A 105 31.54 18.19 -6.04
N GLU A 106 32.56 17.34 -5.88
CA GLU A 106 32.46 15.87 -6.10
C GLU A 106 32.22 15.07 -4.80
N ASP A 107 32.21 15.76 -3.65
CA ASP A 107 32.11 15.11 -2.36
C ASP A 107 30.69 15.14 -1.79
N LEU A 108 30.32 14.09 -1.08
CA LEU A 108 29.13 14.09 -0.24
C LEU A 108 29.51 14.44 1.18
N ILE A 109 28.84 15.44 1.73
CA ILE A 109 29.05 15.93 3.08
C ILE A 109 27.83 15.66 3.94
N LEU A 110 28.03 14.90 5.01
CA LEU A 110 27.05 14.76 6.09
C LEU A 110 27.31 15.86 7.10
N GLU A 111 26.35 16.75 7.29
CA GLU A 111 26.42 17.93 8.12
C GLU A 111 25.43 17.85 9.29
N SER A 112 25.81 18.39 10.42
CA SER A 112 24.92 18.70 11.54
C SER A 112 25.38 19.95 12.28
N GLY A 113 24.44 20.77 12.74
CA GLY A 113 24.70 21.83 13.70
C GLY A 113 25.18 21.33 15.07
N ASP A 114 24.98 20.04 15.37
CA ASP A 114 25.33 19.38 16.62
C ASP A 114 26.67 18.62 16.49
N ALA A 115 27.74 19.20 17.03
CA ALA A 115 29.07 18.58 17.01
C ALA A 115 29.17 17.30 17.87
N ALA A 116 28.30 17.15 18.89
CA ALA A 116 28.25 15.95 19.71
C ALA A 116 27.67 14.78 18.90
N LEU A 117 26.58 15.03 18.16
CA LEU A 117 25.96 14.05 17.24
C LEU A 117 26.96 13.58 16.16
N ILE A 118 27.70 14.50 15.53
CA ILE A 118 28.75 14.14 14.55
C ILE A 118 29.85 13.28 15.18
N THR A 119 30.21 13.56 16.43
CA THR A 119 31.21 12.77 17.13
C THR A 119 30.69 11.38 17.53
N GLU A 120 29.42 11.27 17.92
CA GLU A 120 28.73 10.01 18.17
C GLU A 120 28.71 9.14 16.91
N ILE A 121 28.24 9.69 15.79
CA ILE A 121 28.18 9.00 14.48
C ILE A 121 29.57 8.55 14.04
N TRP A 122 30.58 9.40 14.18
CA TRP A 122 31.97 9.06 13.84
C TRP A 122 32.52 7.88 14.63
N ARG A 123 32.13 7.72 15.89
CA ARG A 123 32.55 6.62 16.78
C ARG A 123 31.68 5.38 16.67
N ASN A 124 30.51 5.47 16.04
CA ASN A 124 29.57 4.36 15.96
C ASN A 124 30.08 3.26 15.03
N ARG A 125 30.25 2.05 15.55
CA ARG A 125 30.81 0.91 14.82
C ARG A 125 30.00 0.48 13.59
N LYS A 126 28.69 0.70 13.58
CA LYS A 126 27.80 0.34 12.46
C LYS A 126 27.92 1.32 11.31
N VAL A 127 28.17 2.61 11.57
CA VAL A 127 28.21 3.66 10.56
C VAL A 127 29.65 3.93 10.10
N ARG A 128 30.60 3.84 11.00
CA ARG A 128 32.03 4.17 10.77
C ARG A 128 32.65 3.59 9.50
N PRO A 129 32.38 2.32 9.10
CA PRO A 129 32.95 1.72 7.88
C PRO A 129 32.57 2.46 6.59
N TYR A 130 31.46 3.17 6.58
CA TYR A 130 30.90 3.86 5.42
C TYR A 130 31.29 5.34 5.36
N LEU A 131 31.92 5.86 6.41
CA LEU A 131 32.36 7.26 6.49
C LEU A 131 33.76 7.42 5.90
N GLY A 132 33.98 8.54 5.24
CA GLY A 132 35.30 8.97 4.76
C GLY A 132 36.13 9.67 5.86
N LYS A 133 36.45 10.95 5.65
CA LYS A 133 37.21 11.79 6.60
C LYS A 133 36.28 12.67 7.43
N LYS A 134 36.67 12.95 8.68
CA LYS A 134 36.03 13.98 9.51
C LYS A 134 36.64 15.34 9.16
N ILE A 135 35.75 16.28 8.81
CA ILE A 135 36.14 17.67 8.45
C ILE A 135 35.66 18.60 9.59
N GLY A 136 36.55 18.98 10.46
CA GLY A 136 36.21 19.83 11.62
C GLY A 136 35.30 19.10 12.63
N ARG A 137 34.36 19.86 13.24
CA ARG A 137 33.50 19.37 14.33
C ARG A 137 32.13 18.94 13.88
N THR A 138 31.65 19.47 12.76
CA THR A 138 30.22 19.37 12.31
C THR A 138 30.05 18.68 10.97
N LEU A 139 31.11 18.25 10.28
CA LEU A 139 31.09 17.73 8.93
C LEU A 139 31.80 16.38 8.84
N LEU A 140 31.19 15.44 8.09
CA LEU A 140 31.79 14.16 7.71
C LEU A 140 31.73 14.00 6.20
N LYS A 141 32.89 13.73 5.60
CA LYS A 141 32.94 13.34 4.17
C LYS A 141 32.49 11.93 3.98
N ILE A 142 31.67 11.70 2.98
CA ILE A 142 31.16 10.40 2.58
C ILE A 142 31.51 10.16 1.12
N LYS A 143 31.87 8.94 0.77
CA LYS A 143 32.07 8.57 -0.63
C LYS A 143 30.72 8.52 -1.36
N PRO A 144 30.61 9.07 -2.59
CA PRO A 144 29.34 9.11 -3.34
C PRO A 144 28.64 7.76 -3.45
N GLU A 145 29.39 6.68 -3.65
CA GLU A 145 28.88 5.31 -3.76
C GLU A 145 28.28 4.77 -2.45
N MET A 146 28.63 5.36 -1.30
CA MET A 146 28.13 4.97 0.03
C MET A 146 26.87 5.73 0.46
N ARG A 147 26.34 6.65 -0.37
CA ARG A 147 25.18 7.51 -0.04
C ARG A 147 24.01 6.71 0.54
N GLY A 148 23.58 5.64 -0.11
CA GLY A 148 22.45 4.83 0.34
C GLY A 148 22.77 4.00 1.59
N VAL A 149 23.96 3.40 1.64
CA VAL A 149 24.38 2.54 2.76
C VAL A 149 24.51 3.35 4.06
N VAL A 150 25.07 4.55 3.98
CA VAL A 150 25.18 5.45 5.14
C VAL A 150 23.80 5.84 5.65
N LYS A 151 22.85 6.15 4.76
CA LYS A 151 21.47 6.49 5.14
C LYS A 151 20.79 5.33 5.87
N GLN A 152 20.96 4.10 5.39
CA GLN A 152 20.43 2.91 6.08
C GLN A 152 21.04 2.74 7.47
N ALA A 153 22.38 2.81 7.57
CA ALA A 153 23.07 2.63 8.83
C ALA A 153 22.70 3.73 9.86
N LEU A 154 22.46 4.95 9.41
CA LEU A 154 22.03 6.06 10.27
C LEU A 154 20.61 5.87 10.77
N ILE A 155 19.68 5.41 9.93
CA ILE A 155 18.32 5.06 10.36
C ILE A 155 18.31 3.92 11.38
N GLU A 156 19.15 2.90 11.21
CA GLU A 156 19.25 1.80 12.18
C GLU A 156 19.67 2.26 13.58
N ILE A 157 20.45 3.32 13.68
CA ILE A 157 20.86 3.90 14.97
C ILE A 157 19.96 5.06 15.42
N GLY A 158 18.81 5.28 14.73
CA GLY A 158 17.80 6.26 15.12
C GLY A 158 18.06 7.70 14.68
N HIS A 159 18.89 7.92 13.68
CA HIS A 159 19.21 9.23 13.12
C HIS A 159 18.84 9.30 11.62
N PRO A 160 17.60 9.69 11.27
CA PRO A 160 17.22 9.89 9.88
C PRO A 160 17.99 11.04 9.25
N VAL A 161 18.28 10.91 7.97
CA VAL A 161 19.01 11.93 7.20
C VAL A 161 18.08 12.61 6.20
N GLU A 162 18.08 13.91 6.20
CA GLU A 162 17.49 14.70 5.12
C GLU A 162 18.51 14.82 3.96
N ASP A 163 18.15 14.23 2.84
CA ASP A 163 19.05 14.09 1.70
C ASP A 163 18.85 15.23 0.70
N LEU A 164 19.69 16.23 0.79
CA LEU A 164 19.72 17.44 -0.04
C LEU A 164 20.90 17.44 -1.03
N ALA A 165 21.51 16.29 -1.29
CA ALA A 165 22.69 16.20 -2.17
C ALA A 165 22.35 16.32 -3.67
N GLY A 166 21.08 16.56 -4.00
CA GLY A 166 20.62 16.68 -5.38
C GLY A 166 20.66 15.37 -6.16
N TYR A 167 20.33 15.47 -7.44
CA TYR A 167 20.22 14.33 -8.37
C TYR A 167 20.95 14.64 -9.67
N VAL A 168 21.41 13.58 -10.33
CA VAL A 168 21.80 13.62 -11.73
C VAL A 168 20.53 13.69 -12.56
N GLU A 169 20.45 14.64 -13.49
CA GLU A 169 19.23 14.86 -14.28
C GLU A 169 18.94 13.70 -15.23
N GLY A 170 19.97 13.00 -15.64
CA GLY A 170 19.89 11.96 -16.67
C GLY A 170 19.82 12.55 -18.07
N GLU A 171 19.72 11.68 -19.08
CA GLU A 171 19.52 12.10 -20.45
C GLU A 171 18.12 12.67 -20.63
N HIS A 172 18.03 13.89 -21.17
CA HIS A 172 16.76 14.57 -21.39
C HIS A 172 15.90 13.82 -22.41
N PHE A 173 14.65 13.60 -22.07
CA PHE A 173 13.63 13.02 -22.95
C PHE A 173 12.27 13.65 -22.63
N SER A 174 11.73 14.42 -23.60
CA SER A 174 10.44 15.10 -23.41
C SER A 174 9.28 14.12 -23.35
N ILE A 175 8.43 14.28 -22.34
CA ILE A 175 7.25 13.45 -22.11
C ILE A 175 6.05 14.37 -21.91
N ASP A 176 5.33 14.64 -23.00
CA ASP A 176 4.20 15.55 -22.97
C ASP A 176 2.90 14.75 -22.80
N LEU A 177 2.10 15.14 -21.82
CA LEU A 177 0.77 14.58 -21.60
C LEU A 177 -0.19 15.07 -22.66
N ARG A 178 -1.09 14.19 -23.13
CA ARG A 178 -2.19 14.56 -24.03
C ARG A 178 -3.27 15.29 -23.24
N GLN A 179 -4.04 16.12 -23.92
CA GLN A 179 -5.29 16.71 -23.39
C GLN A 179 -6.49 15.78 -23.63
N GLU A 180 -6.37 14.88 -24.58
CA GLU A 180 -7.36 13.86 -24.93
C GLU A 180 -6.66 12.51 -25.10
N THR A 181 -7.30 11.43 -24.68
CA THR A 181 -6.86 10.07 -24.94
C THR A 181 -6.91 9.77 -26.44
N ARG A 182 -6.33 8.65 -26.88
CA ARG A 182 -6.43 8.24 -28.29
C ARG A 182 -7.87 8.00 -28.75
N GLU A 183 -8.76 7.69 -27.82
CA GLU A 183 -10.19 7.50 -28.08
C GLU A 183 -10.99 8.83 -28.06
N GLY A 184 -10.34 9.97 -27.89
CA GLY A 184 -10.96 11.29 -27.89
C GLY A 184 -11.64 11.66 -26.57
N VAL A 185 -11.32 10.99 -25.48
CA VAL A 185 -11.84 11.32 -24.15
C VAL A 185 -10.93 12.37 -23.51
N LYS A 186 -11.51 13.45 -22.98
CA LYS A 186 -10.74 14.50 -22.27
C LYS A 186 -9.90 13.88 -21.15
N PHE A 187 -8.62 14.20 -21.13
CA PHE A 187 -7.67 13.71 -20.14
C PHE A 187 -6.99 14.91 -19.45
N GLU A 188 -7.08 14.92 -18.14
CA GLU A 188 -6.33 15.83 -17.27
C GLU A 188 -6.05 15.14 -15.93
N LEU A 189 -4.97 15.50 -15.28
CA LEU A 189 -4.71 15.03 -13.93
C LEU A 189 -5.72 15.62 -12.97
N ARG A 190 -6.31 14.80 -12.13
CA ARG A 190 -7.18 15.23 -11.05
C ARG A 190 -6.38 16.05 -10.04
N LYS A 191 -7.05 16.93 -9.29
CA LYS A 191 -6.35 17.81 -8.34
C LYS A 191 -5.40 17.05 -7.41
N TYR A 192 -5.85 15.99 -6.76
CA TYR A 192 -5.01 15.20 -5.85
C TYR A 192 -3.83 14.50 -6.55
N GLN A 193 -3.97 14.17 -7.84
CA GLN A 193 -2.88 13.60 -8.65
C GLN A 193 -1.85 14.68 -8.97
N GLN A 194 -2.29 15.88 -9.32
CA GLN A 194 -1.41 17.02 -9.53
C GLN A 194 -0.69 17.42 -8.24
N ASP A 195 -1.40 17.48 -7.11
CA ASP A 195 -0.81 17.76 -5.80
C ASP A 195 0.31 16.74 -5.47
N ALA A 196 0.10 15.45 -5.78
CA ALA A 196 1.12 14.42 -5.59
C ALA A 196 2.35 14.63 -6.50
N VAL A 197 2.14 15.04 -7.76
CA VAL A 197 3.22 15.39 -8.70
C VAL A 197 4.01 16.57 -8.18
N ASP A 198 3.33 17.64 -7.76
CA ASP A 198 3.95 18.88 -7.30
C ASP A 198 4.79 18.67 -6.04
N VAL A 199 4.27 17.92 -5.07
CA VAL A 199 5.00 17.58 -3.84
C VAL A 199 6.22 16.72 -4.12
N PHE A 200 6.13 15.75 -5.04
CA PHE A 200 7.28 14.92 -5.41
C PHE A 200 8.31 15.73 -6.18
N HIS A 201 7.91 16.51 -7.15
CA HIS A 201 8.81 17.29 -8.03
C HIS A 201 9.43 18.47 -7.29
N ALA A 202 8.68 19.12 -6.39
CA ALA A 202 9.10 20.29 -5.60
C ALA A 202 9.78 21.39 -6.44
N GLY A 203 9.23 21.68 -7.62
CA GLY A 203 9.81 22.65 -8.56
C GLY A 203 11.20 22.28 -9.09
N GLY A 204 11.58 20.99 -9.08
CA GLY A 204 12.91 20.51 -9.45
C GLY A 204 14.00 20.70 -8.37
N GLY A 205 13.62 21.23 -7.20
CA GLY A 205 14.55 21.49 -6.10
C GLY A 205 15.08 20.23 -5.41
N VAL A 206 16.14 20.39 -4.64
CA VAL A 206 16.84 19.28 -3.92
C VAL A 206 15.97 18.59 -2.87
N GLY A 207 14.92 19.23 -2.39
CA GLY A 207 13.95 18.65 -1.46
C GLY A 207 12.92 17.71 -2.12
N GLY A 208 12.85 17.71 -3.47
CA GLY A 208 12.01 16.81 -4.28
C GLY A 208 12.78 15.61 -4.83
N GLY A 209 12.18 14.90 -5.77
CA GLY A 209 12.83 13.86 -6.58
C GLY A 209 13.11 12.53 -5.88
N SER A 210 12.80 12.36 -4.59
CA SER A 210 12.80 11.05 -3.94
C SER A 210 11.70 10.96 -2.89
N GLY A 211 10.97 9.85 -2.91
CA GLY A 211 9.91 9.60 -1.95
C GLY A 211 8.86 8.63 -2.45
N THR A 212 7.91 8.36 -1.58
CA THR A 212 6.81 7.45 -1.86
C THR A 212 5.49 8.20 -1.91
N VAL A 213 4.69 7.92 -2.92
CA VAL A 213 3.31 8.37 -3.08
C VAL A 213 2.37 7.21 -2.79
N VAL A 214 1.49 7.40 -1.81
CA VAL A 214 0.52 6.40 -1.37
C VAL A 214 -0.86 6.81 -1.86
N LEU A 215 -1.43 6.00 -2.75
CA LEU A 215 -2.75 6.25 -3.36
C LEU A 215 -3.58 4.97 -3.40
N PRO A 216 -4.88 5.04 -3.15
CA PRO A 216 -5.79 3.91 -3.29
C PRO A 216 -5.63 3.13 -4.61
N CYS A 217 -5.98 1.85 -4.59
CA CYS A 217 -6.20 1.12 -5.84
C CYS A 217 -7.31 1.81 -6.64
N GLY A 218 -7.12 1.98 -7.94
CA GLY A 218 -8.08 2.69 -8.79
C GLY A 218 -7.97 4.22 -8.76
N ALA A 219 -7.21 4.82 -7.85
CA ALA A 219 -6.99 6.27 -7.79
C ALA A 219 -6.04 6.82 -8.87
N GLY A 220 -5.53 5.97 -9.77
CA GLY A 220 -4.66 6.41 -10.87
C GLY A 220 -3.21 6.63 -10.46
N LYS A 221 -2.60 5.72 -9.72
CA LYS A 221 -1.14 5.72 -9.43
C LYS A 221 -0.30 5.91 -10.69
N THR A 222 -0.67 5.22 -11.78
CA THR A 222 -0.01 5.34 -13.07
C THR A 222 -0.10 6.76 -13.62
N MET A 223 -1.23 7.44 -13.43
CA MET A 223 -1.42 8.84 -13.88
C MET A 223 -0.47 9.79 -13.14
N VAL A 224 -0.31 9.59 -11.83
CA VAL A 224 0.69 10.36 -11.05
C VAL A 224 2.10 10.06 -11.56
N GLY A 225 2.41 8.79 -11.85
CA GLY A 225 3.69 8.42 -12.47
C GLY A 225 3.92 9.13 -13.81
N LEU A 226 2.92 9.18 -14.70
CA LEU A 226 3.00 9.91 -15.97
C LEU A 226 3.19 11.43 -15.76
N GLY A 227 2.48 12.02 -14.80
CA GLY A 227 2.66 13.43 -14.44
C GLY A 227 4.07 13.73 -13.94
N ILE A 228 4.65 12.84 -13.11
CA ILE A 228 6.03 12.98 -12.62
C ILE A 228 7.03 12.78 -13.78
N MET A 229 6.81 11.80 -14.66
CA MET A 229 7.65 11.61 -15.85
C MET A 229 7.66 12.86 -16.74
N SER A 230 6.49 13.48 -16.94
CA SER A 230 6.35 14.73 -17.68
C SER A 230 7.11 15.88 -17.00
N ALA A 231 6.95 16.05 -15.68
CA ALA A 231 7.60 17.10 -14.92
C ALA A 231 9.14 16.95 -14.88
N VAL A 232 9.65 15.71 -14.86
CA VAL A 232 11.09 15.42 -14.81
C VAL A 232 11.74 15.44 -16.21
N SER A 233 10.99 15.08 -17.25
CA SER A 233 11.42 15.07 -18.68
C SER A 233 12.79 14.43 -18.91
N SER A 234 12.95 13.19 -18.46
CA SER A 234 14.21 12.44 -18.63
C SER A 234 13.97 10.96 -18.91
N ASN A 235 15.02 10.27 -19.39
CA ASN A 235 14.97 8.82 -19.52
C ASN A 235 14.46 8.18 -18.21
N THR A 236 13.45 7.33 -18.34
CA THR A 236 12.74 6.75 -17.21
C THR A 236 12.78 5.22 -17.21
N LEU A 237 13.17 4.64 -16.08
CA LEU A 237 13.11 3.20 -15.83
C LEU A 237 11.96 2.88 -14.89
N ILE A 238 11.01 2.03 -15.31
CA ILE A 238 9.84 1.65 -14.53
C ILE A 238 9.94 0.18 -14.13
N LEU A 239 9.87 -0.11 -12.84
CA LEU A 239 9.94 -1.44 -12.27
C LEU A 239 8.56 -1.87 -11.78
N CYS A 240 8.00 -2.93 -12.36
CA CYS A 240 6.67 -3.45 -12.06
C CYS A 240 6.75 -4.80 -11.32
N PRO A 241 5.72 -5.18 -10.56
CA PRO A 241 5.67 -6.48 -9.89
C PRO A 241 5.53 -7.66 -10.86
N ASN A 242 4.94 -7.46 -12.04
CA ASN A 242 4.67 -8.52 -13.02
C ASN A 242 4.53 -7.96 -14.45
N VAL A 243 4.47 -8.86 -15.44
CA VAL A 243 4.38 -8.52 -16.88
C VAL A 243 3.07 -7.78 -17.24
N ILE A 244 1.99 -8.02 -16.49
CA ILE A 244 0.70 -7.34 -16.73
C ILE A 244 0.83 -5.87 -16.37
N GLY A 245 1.47 -5.55 -15.25
CA GLY A 245 1.81 -4.16 -14.89
C GLY A 245 2.66 -3.49 -15.97
N VAL A 246 3.64 -4.21 -16.54
CA VAL A 246 4.45 -3.70 -17.67
C VAL A 246 3.55 -3.31 -18.86
N ARG A 247 2.66 -4.19 -19.28
CA ARG A 247 1.75 -3.94 -20.40
C ARG A 247 0.76 -2.82 -20.12
N GLN A 248 0.28 -2.74 -18.88
CA GLN A 248 -0.58 -1.63 -18.45
C GLN A 248 0.14 -0.28 -18.56
N TRP A 249 1.38 -0.19 -18.07
CA TRP A 249 2.18 1.03 -18.21
C TRP A 249 2.39 1.40 -19.68
N ILE A 250 2.73 0.44 -20.56
CA ILE A 250 2.90 0.66 -22.01
C ILE A 250 1.61 1.21 -22.62
N ALA A 251 0.46 0.61 -22.29
CA ALA A 251 -0.83 1.05 -22.80
C ALA A 251 -1.17 2.48 -22.34
N GLU A 252 -0.99 2.79 -21.05
CA GLU A 252 -1.26 4.11 -20.48
C GLU A 252 -0.33 5.19 -21.05
N ILE A 253 0.97 4.90 -21.23
CA ILE A 253 1.91 5.82 -21.90
C ILE A 253 1.46 6.09 -23.33
N SER A 254 1.12 5.04 -24.06
CA SER A 254 0.68 5.14 -25.46
C SER A 254 -0.61 5.96 -25.60
N ASP A 255 -1.56 5.79 -24.69
CA ASP A 255 -2.86 6.44 -24.75
C ASP A 255 -2.81 7.90 -24.29
N LYS A 256 -2.04 8.22 -23.26
CA LYS A 256 -2.10 9.48 -22.53
C LYS A 256 -0.91 10.42 -22.72
N THR A 257 0.09 9.99 -23.52
CA THR A 257 1.25 10.82 -23.83
C THR A 257 1.50 10.92 -25.32
N HIS A 258 2.27 11.93 -25.72
CA HIS A 258 2.76 12.09 -27.10
C HIS A 258 4.03 11.27 -27.39
N VAL A 259 4.46 10.40 -26.47
CA VAL A 259 5.66 9.57 -26.63
C VAL A 259 5.51 8.62 -27.83
N PRO A 260 6.48 8.59 -28.76
CA PRO A 260 6.52 7.63 -29.85
C PRO A 260 6.62 6.18 -29.35
N ALA A 261 5.98 5.24 -30.04
CA ALA A 261 5.93 3.84 -29.61
C ALA A 261 7.32 3.17 -29.56
N ASP A 262 8.25 3.55 -30.42
CA ASP A 262 9.64 3.06 -30.47
C ASP A 262 10.51 3.58 -29.31
N SER A 263 10.04 4.62 -28.63
CA SER A 263 10.69 5.20 -27.44
C SER A 263 10.28 4.51 -26.15
N VAL A 264 9.39 3.50 -26.22
CA VAL A 264 8.91 2.71 -25.08
C VAL A 264 9.37 1.26 -25.25
N GLY A 265 10.26 0.79 -24.38
CA GLY A 265 10.84 -0.55 -24.43
C GLY A 265 10.25 -1.49 -23.34
N GLU A 266 9.95 -2.72 -23.72
CA GLU A 266 9.59 -3.80 -22.81
C GLU A 266 10.83 -4.66 -22.49
N TYR A 267 11.21 -4.74 -21.21
CA TYR A 267 12.32 -5.57 -20.76
C TYR A 267 11.83 -6.66 -19.79
N THR A 268 11.41 -7.79 -20.35
CA THR A 268 10.80 -8.92 -19.63
C THR A 268 11.46 -10.26 -19.99
N GLY A 269 10.89 -11.38 -19.60
CA GLY A 269 11.31 -12.71 -20.06
C GLY A 269 11.16 -12.92 -21.56
N GLU A 270 10.18 -12.27 -22.18
CA GLU A 270 9.83 -12.42 -23.59
C GLU A 270 10.58 -11.43 -24.49
N LYS A 271 10.80 -10.20 -24.02
CA LYS A 271 11.44 -9.11 -24.77
C LYS A 271 12.61 -8.50 -24.01
N LYS A 272 13.56 -7.90 -24.71
CA LYS A 272 14.76 -7.26 -24.14
C LYS A 272 15.02 -5.87 -24.76
N GLU A 273 13.97 -5.12 -24.99
CA GLU A 273 14.02 -3.79 -25.60
C GLU A 273 14.41 -2.73 -24.57
N ILE A 274 15.41 -1.91 -24.86
CA ILE A 274 15.86 -0.80 -24.01
C ILE A 274 15.70 0.50 -24.77
N SER A 275 14.77 1.34 -24.34
CA SER A 275 14.38 2.62 -24.95
C SER A 275 14.45 3.76 -23.91
N PRO A 276 14.27 5.02 -24.28
CA PRO A 276 14.24 6.14 -23.33
C PRO A 276 13.28 5.93 -22.16
N ILE A 277 12.13 5.30 -22.40
CA ILE A 277 11.26 4.77 -21.36
C ILE A 277 11.34 3.26 -21.43
N THR A 278 11.89 2.63 -20.39
CA THR A 278 12.00 1.16 -20.32
C THR A 278 11.23 0.64 -19.13
N ILE A 279 10.39 -0.37 -19.37
CA ILE A 279 9.54 -0.96 -18.35
C ILE A 279 9.94 -2.41 -18.15
N THR A 280 10.16 -2.79 -16.90
CA THR A 280 10.69 -4.12 -16.54
C THR A 280 9.94 -4.70 -15.34
N THR A 281 10.24 -5.95 -14.98
CA THR A 281 9.68 -6.57 -13.77
C THR A 281 10.73 -6.80 -12.69
N TYR A 282 10.33 -6.78 -11.42
CA TYR A 282 11.18 -7.20 -10.31
C TYR A 282 11.72 -8.61 -10.52
N GLN A 283 10.89 -9.49 -11.08
CA GLN A 283 11.24 -10.90 -11.28
C GLN A 283 12.41 -11.07 -12.26
N ILE A 284 12.41 -10.40 -13.42
CA ILE A 284 13.52 -10.52 -14.38
C ILE A 284 14.80 -9.93 -13.80
N LEU A 285 14.72 -8.81 -13.11
CA LEU A 285 15.88 -8.18 -12.48
C LEU A 285 16.52 -9.08 -11.42
N THR A 286 15.70 -9.81 -10.64
CA THR A 286 16.17 -10.71 -9.58
C THR A 286 16.40 -12.14 -10.06
N TRP A 287 16.27 -12.40 -11.36
CA TRP A 287 16.58 -13.70 -11.93
C TRP A 287 18.09 -13.96 -11.92
N ARG A 288 18.48 -15.19 -11.64
CA ARG A 288 19.88 -15.66 -11.65
C ARG A 288 19.95 -17.15 -11.97
N HIS A 289 21.05 -17.55 -12.57
CA HIS A 289 21.26 -18.95 -12.97
C HIS A 289 21.41 -19.90 -11.77
N SER A 290 21.97 -19.42 -10.66
CA SER A 290 22.15 -20.19 -9.42
C SER A 290 21.89 -19.33 -8.19
N LYS A 291 21.67 -19.94 -7.04
CA LYS A 291 21.41 -19.21 -5.77
C LYS A 291 22.57 -18.31 -5.35
N GLU A 292 23.78 -18.60 -5.76
CA GLU A 292 25.01 -17.86 -5.42
C GLU A 292 25.49 -16.96 -6.56
N GLY A 293 24.87 -17.05 -7.74
CA GLY A 293 25.25 -16.29 -8.94
C GLY A 293 24.85 -14.82 -8.89
N ASP A 294 25.51 -14.02 -9.74
CA ASP A 294 25.19 -12.61 -9.95
C ASP A 294 23.83 -12.43 -10.62
N PHE A 295 23.29 -11.23 -10.55
CA PHE A 295 22.06 -10.82 -11.22
C PHE A 295 22.38 -10.19 -12.58
N PRO A 296 22.35 -10.96 -13.67
CA PRO A 296 22.83 -10.48 -14.98
C PRO A 296 22.02 -9.29 -15.51
N HIS A 297 20.75 -9.18 -15.12
CA HIS A 297 19.88 -8.10 -15.55
C HIS A 297 20.05 -6.79 -14.78
N PHE A 298 20.86 -6.75 -13.71
CA PHE A 298 21.16 -5.50 -13.01
C PHE A 298 21.96 -4.51 -13.87
N GLN A 299 22.65 -4.98 -14.92
CA GLN A 299 23.27 -4.11 -15.92
C GLN A 299 22.27 -3.11 -16.54
N LEU A 300 20.96 -3.40 -16.54
CA LEU A 300 19.92 -2.49 -17.04
C LEU A 300 19.99 -1.11 -16.39
N PHE A 301 20.33 -1.05 -15.10
CA PHE A 301 20.47 0.21 -14.39
C PHE A 301 21.60 1.12 -14.90
N GLN A 302 22.54 0.55 -15.67
CA GLN A 302 23.69 1.25 -16.23
C GLN A 302 23.63 1.41 -17.76
N LYS A 303 22.64 0.78 -18.42
CA LYS A 303 22.54 0.77 -19.90
C LYS A 303 22.14 2.11 -20.50
N ARG A 304 21.48 2.95 -19.74
CA ARG A 304 21.15 4.34 -20.10
C ARG A 304 21.40 5.28 -18.93
N ASP A 305 21.46 6.56 -19.22
CA ASP A 305 21.52 7.61 -18.20
C ASP A 305 20.10 7.96 -17.72
N TRP A 306 19.59 7.12 -16.79
CA TRP A 306 18.26 7.26 -16.20
C TRP A 306 18.22 8.49 -15.30
N GLY A 307 17.29 9.43 -15.55
CA GLY A 307 17.03 10.54 -14.65
C GLY A 307 15.96 10.22 -13.60
N LEU A 308 15.03 9.28 -13.92
CA LEU A 308 13.97 8.85 -13.03
C LEU A 308 13.87 7.32 -12.98
N ILE A 309 13.71 6.76 -11.77
CA ILE A 309 13.40 5.35 -11.56
C ILE A 309 12.07 5.28 -10.78
N ILE A 310 11.07 4.61 -11.36
CA ILE A 310 9.76 4.38 -10.74
C ILE A 310 9.68 2.95 -10.24
N TYR A 311 9.32 2.78 -8.99
CA TYR A 311 9.08 1.51 -8.32
C TYR A 311 7.58 1.35 -8.11
N ASP A 312 6.91 0.65 -9.02
CA ASP A 312 5.48 0.39 -8.91
C ASP A 312 5.23 -0.74 -7.89
N GLU A 313 4.22 -0.56 -7.04
CA GLU A 313 3.97 -1.38 -5.85
C GLU A 313 5.25 -1.59 -5.01
N VAL A 314 5.87 -0.48 -4.62
CA VAL A 314 7.18 -0.44 -3.94
C VAL A 314 7.27 -1.31 -2.68
N HIS A 315 6.14 -1.62 -2.05
CA HIS A 315 6.06 -2.53 -0.91
C HIS A 315 6.46 -3.97 -1.26
N LEU A 316 6.40 -4.37 -2.54
CA LEU A 316 6.82 -5.68 -3.03
C LEU A 316 8.30 -5.74 -3.43
N LEU A 317 9.05 -4.65 -3.24
CA LEU A 317 10.44 -4.54 -3.69
C LEU A 317 11.32 -5.64 -3.08
N PRO A 318 11.94 -6.52 -3.90
CA PRO A 318 12.80 -7.60 -3.40
C PRO A 318 14.11 -7.10 -2.80
N ALA A 319 14.63 -7.80 -1.77
CA ALA A 319 15.88 -7.46 -1.09
C ALA A 319 17.10 -7.23 -2.03
N PRO A 320 17.32 -8.00 -3.12
CA PRO A 320 18.42 -7.73 -4.04
C PRO A 320 18.31 -6.36 -4.73
N ILE A 321 17.08 -5.89 -5.05
CA ILE A 321 16.87 -4.58 -5.68
C ILE A 321 17.14 -3.45 -4.67
N PHE A 322 16.82 -3.63 -3.40
CA PHE A 322 17.23 -2.65 -2.37
C PHE A 322 18.74 -2.40 -2.37
N LYS A 323 19.56 -3.44 -2.51
CA LYS A 323 21.03 -3.30 -2.57
C LYS A 323 21.47 -2.45 -3.76
N VAL A 324 20.88 -2.67 -4.95
CA VAL A 324 21.18 -1.85 -6.13
C VAL A 324 20.67 -0.44 -5.97
N THR A 325 19.47 -0.26 -5.43
CA THR A 325 18.91 1.08 -5.16
C THR A 325 19.81 1.91 -4.25
N ALA A 326 20.52 1.27 -3.32
CA ALA A 326 21.48 1.95 -2.47
C ALA A 326 22.63 2.61 -3.27
N SER A 327 23.04 2.03 -4.40
CA SER A 327 24.05 2.61 -5.29
C SER A 327 23.50 3.63 -6.28
N LEU A 328 22.17 3.68 -6.47
CA LEU A 328 21.49 4.57 -7.41
C LEU A 328 20.94 5.84 -6.76
N GLN A 329 21.48 6.23 -5.61
CA GLN A 329 20.97 7.36 -4.81
C GLN A 329 21.10 8.73 -5.50
N ALA A 330 21.95 8.85 -6.51
CA ALA A 330 22.06 10.04 -7.35
C ALA A 330 20.91 10.20 -8.37
N ARG A 331 20.02 9.19 -8.52
CA ARG A 331 18.87 9.24 -9.42
C ARG A 331 17.60 9.62 -8.67
N ARG A 332 16.64 10.27 -9.35
CA ARG A 332 15.31 10.48 -8.78
C ARG A 332 14.60 9.14 -8.64
N ARG A 333 13.93 8.94 -7.50
CA ARG A 333 13.30 7.65 -7.16
C ARG A 333 11.89 7.87 -6.64
N LEU A 334 10.92 7.35 -7.39
CA LEU A 334 9.52 7.39 -7.05
C LEU A 334 9.04 5.99 -6.64
N GLY A 335 8.54 5.85 -5.42
CA GLY A 335 7.78 4.67 -5.01
C GLY A 335 6.28 4.94 -5.16
N LEU A 336 5.57 4.07 -5.87
CA LEU A 336 4.11 4.09 -5.97
C LEU A 336 3.56 2.88 -5.23
N THR A 337 2.54 3.08 -4.41
CA THR A 337 1.89 1.98 -3.69
C THR A 337 0.49 2.35 -3.21
N ALA A 338 -0.34 1.35 -2.92
CA ALA A 338 -1.59 1.55 -2.20
C ALA A 338 -1.39 1.48 -0.67
N THR A 339 -0.30 0.87 -0.20
CA THR A 339 0.06 0.76 1.22
C THR A 339 1.58 0.72 1.37
N LEU A 340 2.10 1.40 2.40
CA LEU A 340 3.53 1.32 2.76
C LEU A 340 3.85 0.18 3.72
N VAL A 341 2.84 -0.48 4.28
CA VAL A 341 3.06 -1.60 5.20
C VAL A 341 3.68 -2.78 4.45
N ARG A 342 4.79 -3.30 4.96
CA ARG A 342 5.47 -4.49 4.42
C ARG A 342 5.31 -5.66 5.38
N GLU A 343 5.05 -6.83 4.84
CA GLU A 343 4.91 -8.06 5.64
C GLU A 343 6.25 -8.52 6.28
N ASP A 344 7.38 -8.05 5.73
CA ASP A 344 8.71 -8.36 6.23
C ASP A 344 9.28 -7.31 7.22
N GLY A 345 8.50 -6.26 7.55
CA GLY A 345 8.88 -5.21 8.49
C GLY A 345 10.01 -4.28 8.02
N LYS A 346 10.25 -4.22 6.70
CA LYS A 346 11.36 -3.45 6.11
C LYS A 346 10.96 -2.08 5.57
N GLU A 347 9.96 -1.46 6.15
CA GLU A 347 9.50 -0.10 5.77
C GLU A 347 10.64 0.93 5.90
N ARG A 348 11.54 0.72 6.87
CA ARG A 348 12.73 1.58 7.06
C ARG A 348 13.68 1.58 5.87
N GLU A 349 13.78 0.44 5.14
CA GLU A 349 14.57 0.36 3.91
C GLU A 349 13.94 1.19 2.79
N VAL A 350 12.61 1.18 2.66
CA VAL A 350 11.89 2.04 1.71
C VAL A 350 12.14 3.51 2.05
N PHE A 351 11.97 3.89 3.30
CA PHE A 351 12.21 5.27 3.75
C PHE A 351 13.63 5.75 3.44
N SER A 352 14.65 4.94 3.72
CA SER A 352 16.05 5.34 3.54
C SER A 352 16.51 5.36 2.09
N LEU A 353 16.03 4.44 1.26
CA LEU A 353 16.55 4.21 -0.10
C LEU A 353 15.68 4.81 -1.19
N ILE A 354 14.38 4.71 -1.08
CA ILE A 354 13.44 5.34 -2.02
C ILE A 354 13.16 6.77 -1.56
N GLY A 355 12.85 6.95 -0.30
CA GLY A 355 12.59 8.23 0.35
C GLY A 355 11.35 8.18 1.25
N PRO A 356 11.10 9.26 1.99
CA PRO A 356 9.96 9.35 2.89
C PRO A 356 8.62 9.32 2.14
N LYS A 357 7.54 9.09 2.87
CA LYS A 357 6.18 9.24 2.37
C LYS A 357 5.94 10.73 2.08
N LYS A 358 5.92 11.11 0.82
CA LYS A 358 5.74 12.49 0.36
C LYS A 358 4.28 12.89 0.22
N TYR A 359 3.44 11.94 -0.20
CA TYR A 359 2.03 12.18 -0.40
C TYR A 359 1.22 10.94 0.00
N ASP A 360 0.09 11.18 0.63
CA ASP A 360 -0.84 10.14 1.06
C ASP A 360 -2.26 10.70 1.06
N ILE A 361 -3.21 9.94 0.53
CA ILE A 361 -4.62 10.29 0.57
C ILE A 361 -5.45 9.05 0.89
N SER A 362 -6.32 9.14 1.88
CA SER A 362 -7.14 8.00 2.28
C SER A 362 -8.22 7.69 1.24
N TRP A 363 -8.60 6.42 1.17
CA TRP A 363 -9.67 5.94 0.28
C TRP A 363 -10.98 6.66 0.58
N LYS A 364 -11.30 6.88 1.86
CA LYS A 364 -12.54 7.54 2.28
C LYS A 364 -12.65 8.98 1.80
N VAL A 365 -11.53 9.70 1.73
CA VAL A 365 -11.49 11.05 1.15
C VAL A 365 -11.83 11.00 -0.34
N LEU A 366 -11.26 10.06 -1.09
CA LEU A 366 -11.55 9.91 -2.53
C LEU A 366 -12.97 9.42 -2.79
N GLU A 367 -13.51 8.56 -1.93
CA GLU A 367 -14.91 8.13 -1.96
C GLU A 367 -15.85 9.31 -1.77
N ASN A 368 -15.62 10.13 -0.74
CA ASN A 368 -16.42 11.33 -0.47
C ASN A 368 -16.35 12.37 -1.60
N GLN A 369 -15.24 12.40 -2.34
CA GLN A 369 -15.08 13.26 -3.53
C GLN A 369 -15.67 12.64 -4.81
N GLY A 370 -16.19 11.41 -4.74
CA GLY A 370 -16.78 10.71 -5.87
C GLY A 370 -15.76 10.17 -6.88
N TRP A 371 -14.49 10.00 -6.49
CA TRP A 371 -13.44 9.46 -7.36
C TRP A 371 -13.31 7.94 -7.34
N ILE A 372 -13.79 7.30 -6.29
CA ILE A 372 -13.95 5.85 -6.18
C ILE A 372 -15.36 5.54 -5.70
N ALA A 373 -15.84 4.30 -5.94
CA ALA A 373 -17.16 3.88 -5.53
C ALA A 373 -17.26 3.80 -4.01
N GLN A 374 -18.45 4.07 -3.49
CA GLN A 374 -18.74 3.80 -2.08
C GLN A 374 -18.67 2.30 -1.81
N ALA A 375 -18.16 1.92 -0.64
CA ALA A 375 -18.08 0.52 -0.24
C ALA A 375 -18.61 0.27 1.16
N GLU A 376 -19.35 -0.84 1.28
CA GLU A 376 -19.77 -1.44 2.54
C GLU A 376 -18.93 -2.71 2.78
N CYS A 377 -18.25 -2.77 3.92
CA CYS A 377 -17.48 -3.93 4.35
C CYS A 377 -18.26 -4.67 5.44
N ILE A 378 -18.55 -5.96 5.21
CA ILE A 378 -19.39 -6.77 6.09
C ILE A 378 -18.63 -8.05 6.45
N GLU A 379 -18.39 -8.27 7.75
CA GLU A 379 -17.88 -9.53 8.25
C GLU A 379 -19.03 -10.39 8.77
N ILE A 380 -19.17 -11.60 8.22
CA ILE A 380 -20.18 -12.57 8.66
C ILE A 380 -19.47 -13.69 9.42
N ARG A 381 -19.74 -13.77 10.73
CA ARG A 381 -19.16 -14.80 11.60
C ARG A 381 -20.03 -16.03 11.66
N VAL A 382 -19.44 -17.19 11.34
CA VAL A 382 -20.11 -18.50 11.38
C VAL A 382 -19.46 -19.41 12.42
N ASP A 383 -20.26 -20.24 13.06
CA ASP A 383 -19.73 -21.20 14.03
C ASP A 383 -19.14 -22.43 13.32
N MET A 384 -18.16 -23.05 13.96
CA MET A 384 -17.60 -24.33 13.50
C MET A 384 -18.54 -25.47 13.89
N PRO A 385 -18.90 -26.37 12.97
CA PRO A 385 -19.70 -27.56 13.28
C PRO A 385 -19.04 -28.43 14.35
N SER A 386 -19.84 -29.05 15.23
CA SER A 386 -19.37 -29.81 16.38
C SER A 386 -18.41 -30.95 15.99
N HIS A 387 -18.65 -31.61 14.85
CA HIS A 387 -17.78 -32.68 14.36
C HIS A 387 -16.39 -32.20 13.92
N ALA A 388 -16.27 -30.94 13.47
CA ALA A 388 -15.00 -30.38 13.03
C ALA A 388 -14.17 -29.77 14.17
N LYS A 389 -14.78 -29.52 15.35
CA LYS A 389 -14.07 -28.91 16.49
C LYS A 389 -12.92 -29.76 17.03
N MET A 390 -13.07 -31.08 17.07
CA MET A 390 -12.02 -31.99 17.54
C MET A 390 -10.87 -32.03 16.55
N ASP A 391 -11.16 -32.17 15.26
CA ASP A 391 -10.13 -32.15 14.21
C ASP A 391 -9.35 -30.83 14.21
N TYR A 392 -10.05 -29.71 14.40
CA TYR A 392 -9.45 -28.39 14.53
C TYR A 392 -8.51 -28.30 15.75
N ALA A 393 -8.96 -28.80 16.92
CA ALA A 393 -8.17 -28.74 18.15
C ALA A 393 -6.85 -29.53 18.06
N LEU A 394 -6.87 -30.69 17.39
CA LEU A 394 -5.73 -31.58 17.25
C LEU A 394 -4.78 -31.24 16.08
N ALA A 395 -5.22 -30.36 15.17
CA ALA A 395 -4.46 -30.00 13.97
C ALA A 395 -3.27 -29.09 14.26
N ASP A 396 -2.24 -29.13 13.40
CA ASP A 396 -1.20 -28.11 13.33
C ASP A 396 -1.74 -26.76 12.83
N GLU A 397 -0.99 -25.68 13.01
CA GLU A 397 -1.42 -24.31 12.69
C GLU A 397 -1.91 -24.12 11.23
N ARG A 398 -1.28 -24.79 10.26
CA ARG A 398 -1.67 -24.70 8.85
C ARG A 398 -2.98 -25.46 8.59
N LYS A 399 -3.12 -26.64 9.18
CA LYS A 399 -4.34 -27.43 9.08
C LYS A 399 -5.49 -26.78 9.83
N LYS A 400 -5.25 -26.18 11.01
CA LYS A 400 -6.25 -25.38 11.73
C LYS A 400 -6.84 -24.31 10.83
N TYR A 401 -6.00 -23.54 10.16
CA TYR A 401 -6.53 -22.52 9.25
C TYR A 401 -7.34 -23.12 8.10
N ARG A 402 -6.87 -24.20 7.48
CA ARG A 402 -7.61 -24.88 6.39
C ARG A 402 -8.96 -25.38 6.86
N ILE A 403 -9.04 -26.06 8.01
CA ILE A 403 -10.31 -26.58 8.58
C ILE A 403 -11.30 -25.43 8.80
N ALA A 404 -10.83 -24.33 9.39
CA ALA A 404 -11.67 -23.15 9.63
C ALA A 404 -12.10 -22.45 8.32
N ALA A 405 -11.22 -22.33 7.36
CA ALA A 405 -11.49 -21.70 6.07
C ALA A 405 -12.49 -22.50 5.23
N GLU A 406 -12.36 -23.83 5.21
CA GLU A 406 -13.24 -24.75 4.47
C GLU A 406 -14.53 -25.14 5.23
N ASN A 407 -14.88 -24.44 6.31
CA ASN A 407 -16.09 -24.66 7.09
C ASN A 407 -17.34 -24.74 6.20
N PRO A 408 -18.08 -25.87 6.23
CA PRO A 408 -19.23 -26.07 5.34
C PRO A 408 -20.39 -25.09 5.56
N VAL A 409 -20.54 -24.53 6.76
CA VAL A 409 -21.58 -23.52 7.05
C VAL A 409 -21.44 -22.29 6.16
N LYS A 410 -20.24 -21.98 5.67
CA LYS A 410 -20.01 -20.87 4.75
C LYS A 410 -20.80 -20.97 3.45
N TYR A 411 -21.13 -22.20 2.98
CA TYR A 411 -21.90 -22.38 1.74
C TYR A 411 -23.32 -21.82 1.83
N ASP A 412 -23.96 -21.94 2.98
CA ASP A 412 -25.31 -21.43 3.20
C ASP A 412 -25.30 -19.90 3.22
N ILE A 413 -24.28 -19.31 3.85
CA ILE A 413 -24.08 -17.85 3.83
C ILE A 413 -23.82 -17.35 2.40
N ILE A 414 -22.97 -18.04 1.61
CA ILE A 414 -22.75 -17.69 0.21
C ILE A 414 -24.07 -17.71 -0.57
N ARG A 415 -24.89 -18.74 -0.36
CA ARG A 415 -26.21 -18.85 -1.02
C ARG A 415 -27.12 -17.68 -0.65
N SER A 416 -27.14 -17.30 0.62
CA SER A 416 -27.93 -16.15 1.09
C SER A 416 -27.45 -14.84 0.45
N ILE A 417 -26.12 -14.62 0.34
CA ILE A 417 -25.56 -13.43 -0.32
C ILE A 417 -25.93 -13.43 -1.81
N VAL A 418 -25.70 -14.55 -2.51
CA VAL A 418 -26.00 -14.68 -3.95
C VAL A 418 -27.47 -14.43 -4.24
N THR A 419 -28.38 -14.92 -3.39
CA THR A 419 -29.81 -14.70 -3.55
C THR A 419 -30.20 -13.22 -3.39
N ARG A 420 -29.55 -12.50 -2.47
CA ARG A 420 -29.76 -11.05 -2.28
C ARG A 420 -29.24 -10.21 -3.44
N HIS A 421 -28.21 -10.70 -4.11
CA HIS A 421 -27.47 -10.01 -5.16
C HIS A 421 -27.62 -10.67 -6.53
N LYS A 422 -28.79 -11.23 -6.82
CA LYS A 422 -29.05 -11.99 -8.06
C LYS A 422 -28.82 -11.20 -9.35
N ASP A 423 -28.97 -9.88 -9.29
CA ASP A 423 -28.84 -8.98 -10.44
C ASP A 423 -27.42 -8.35 -10.52
N ASP A 424 -26.62 -8.51 -9.48
CA ASP A 424 -25.28 -7.97 -9.36
C ASP A 424 -24.20 -8.87 -9.98
N ASN A 425 -23.07 -8.27 -10.36
CA ASN A 425 -21.87 -9.01 -10.73
C ASN A 425 -21.09 -9.41 -9.48
N ILE A 426 -20.98 -10.72 -9.23
CA ILE A 426 -20.44 -11.29 -7.99
C ILE A 426 -19.09 -11.95 -8.22
N LEU A 427 -18.09 -11.59 -7.43
CA LEU A 427 -16.80 -12.27 -7.34
C LEU A 427 -16.74 -13.10 -6.06
N ILE A 428 -16.43 -14.39 -6.17
CA ILE A 428 -16.15 -15.25 -5.01
C ILE A 428 -14.65 -15.54 -4.98
N ILE A 429 -13.99 -15.18 -3.89
CA ILE A 429 -12.53 -15.21 -3.78
C ILE A 429 -12.12 -16.12 -2.63
N GLY A 430 -11.16 -17.03 -2.89
CA GLY A 430 -10.65 -17.93 -1.87
C GLY A 430 -9.23 -18.42 -2.12
N MET A 431 -8.68 -19.10 -1.12
CA MET A 431 -7.33 -19.64 -1.15
C MET A 431 -7.28 -21.13 -1.54
N TYR A 432 -8.22 -21.93 -1.07
CA TYR A 432 -8.22 -23.38 -1.20
C TYR A 432 -8.99 -23.83 -2.43
N LEU A 433 -8.30 -24.51 -3.36
CA LEU A 433 -8.90 -24.94 -4.64
C LEU A 433 -10.07 -25.89 -4.43
N ASP A 434 -9.97 -26.84 -3.50
CA ASP A 434 -11.04 -27.81 -3.21
C ASP A 434 -12.34 -27.09 -2.77
N GLN A 435 -12.21 -26.03 -1.96
CA GLN A 435 -13.34 -25.19 -1.56
C GLN A 435 -13.94 -24.45 -2.76
N LEU A 436 -13.10 -23.83 -3.56
CA LEU A 436 -13.52 -23.03 -4.71
C LEU A 436 -14.17 -23.89 -5.81
N GLU A 437 -13.65 -25.07 -6.08
CA GLU A 437 -14.23 -26.02 -7.02
C GLU A 437 -15.60 -26.53 -6.56
N LYS A 438 -15.80 -26.73 -5.25
CA LYS A 438 -17.13 -27.05 -4.68
C LYS A 438 -18.10 -25.89 -4.86
N ILE A 439 -17.67 -24.64 -4.56
CA ILE A 439 -18.47 -23.44 -4.76
C ILE A 439 -18.85 -23.30 -6.24
N ALA A 440 -17.88 -23.39 -7.15
CA ALA A 440 -18.10 -23.28 -8.58
C ALA A 440 -19.15 -24.30 -9.09
N ARG A 441 -19.11 -25.55 -8.60
CA ARG A 441 -20.11 -26.58 -8.92
C ARG A 441 -21.50 -26.29 -8.35
N VAL A 442 -21.57 -25.89 -7.08
CA VAL A 442 -22.85 -25.60 -6.40
C VAL A 442 -23.60 -24.46 -7.07
N PHE A 443 -22.88 -23.43 -7.51
CA PHE A 443 -23.46 -22.24 -8.12
C PHE A 443 -23.40 -22.24 -9.66
N SER A 444 -22.91 -23.32 -10.28
CA SER A 444 -22.71 -23.42 -11.74
C SER A 444 -21.93 -22.24 -12.31
N ALA A 445 -20.95 -21.75 -11.54
CA ALA A 445 -20.15 -20.57 -11.88
C ALA A 445 -18.79 -20.98 -12.47
N PRO A 446 -18.26 -20.28 -13.49
CA PRO A 446 -16.91 -20.52 -13.98
C PRO A 446 -15.88 -20.21 -12.89
N ILE A 447 -14.76 -20.96 -12.93
CA ILE A 447 -13.64 -20.81 -11.99
C ILE A 447 -12.34 -20.45 -12.72
N ILE A 448 -11.62 -19.46 -12.21
CA ILE A 448 -10.28 -19.10 -12.68
C ILE A 448 -9.26 -19.44 -11.60
N THR A 449 -8.30 -20.27 -11.97
CA THR A 449 -7.20 -20.71 -11.10
C THR A 449 -5.85 -20.44 -11.77
N GLY A 450 -4.76 -20.77 -11.08
CA GLY A 450 -3.42 -20.73 -11.67
C GLY A 450 -3.22 -21.68 -12.87
N ARG A 451 -4.09 -22.69 -13.01
CA ARG A 451 -4.07 -23.67 -14.11
C ARG A 451 -4.88 -23.22 -15.33
N THR A 452 -5.74 -22.22 -15.20
CA THR A 452 -6.58 -21.72 -16.29
C THR A 452 -5.70 -21.08 -17.36
N ALA A 453 -5.81 -21.55 -18.59
CA ALA A 453 -5.07 -21.02 -19.74
C ALA A 453 -5.34 -19.52 -19.93
N ARG A 454 -4.35 -18.79 -20.42
CA ARG A 454 -4.43 -17.34 -20.56
C ARG A 454 -5.62 -16.88 -21.40
N ASN A 455 -5.81 -17.47 -22.57
CA ASN A 455 -6.91 -17.10 -23.48
C ASN A 455 -8.29 -17.36 -22.85
N GLU A 456 -8.44 -18.48 -22.11
CA GLU A 456 -9.68 -18.78 -21.42
C GLU A 456 -9.93 -17.82 -20.26
N ARG A 457 -8.88 -17.41 -19.58
CA ARG A 457 -8.98 -16.41 -18.51
C ARG A 457 -9.43 -15.05 -19.07
N GLU A 458 -8.82 -14.58 -20.15
CA GLU A 458 -9.19 -13.34 -20.83
C GLU A 458 -10.66 -13.42 -21.30
N ARG A 459 -11.07 -14.50 -21.93
CA ARG A 459 -12.46 -14.73 -22.36
C ARG A 459 -13.48 -14.66 -21.20
N LEU A 460 -13.19 -15.32 -20.08
CA LEU A 460 -14.07 -15.31 -18.91
C LEU A 460 -14.19 -13.92 -18.28
N TYR A 461 -13.13 -13.14 -18.31
CA TYR A 461 -13.17 -11.76 -17.83
C TYR A 461 -13.99 -10.84 -18.74
N ASP A 462 -13.86 -10.99 -20.06
CA ASP A 462 -14.67 -10.24 -21.00
C ASP A 462 -16.15 -10.56 -20.83
N LEU A 463 -16.53 -11.84 -20.75
CA LEU A 463 -17.91 -12.26 -20.48
C LEU A 463 -18.46 -11.73 -19.15
N PHE A 464 -17.61 -11.65 -18.12
CA PHE A 464 -18.00 -11.07 -16.84
C PHE A 464 -18.18 -9.56 -16.92
N LYS A 465 -17.31 -8.88 -17.65
CA LYS A 465 -17.36 -7.44 -17.90
C LYS A 465 -18.61 -7.05 -18.71
N ASP A 466 -18.96 -7.85 -19.71
CA ASP A 466 -20.13 -7.63 -20.56
C ASP A 466 -21.44 -8.02 -19.87
N GLY A 467 -21.35 -8.71 -18.71
CA GLY A 467 -22.50 -9.13 -17.90
C GLY A 467 -23.15 -10.43 -18.35
N ASP A 468 -22.56 -11.15 -19.31
CA ASP A 468 -22.99 -12.47 -19.76
C ASP A 468 -22.72 -13.54 -18.69
N VAL A 469 -21.70 -13.34 -17.87
CA VAL A 469 -21.39 -14.13 -16.68
C VAL A 469 -21.55 -13.24 -15.45
N LYS A 470 -22.55 -13.52 -14.61
CA LYS A 470 -22.85 -12.72 -13.40
C LYS A 470 -22.04 -13.14 -12.18
N MET A 471 -21.47 -14.33 -12.18
CA MET A 471 -20.69 -14.85 -11.05
C MET A 471 -19.40 -15.47 -11.54
N LEU A 472 -18.29 -15.15 -10.84
CA LEU A 472 -16.98 -15.69 -11.16
C LEU A 472 -16.25 -16.10 -9.88
N VAL A 473 -15.72 -17.33 -9.86
CA VAL A 473 -14.96 -17.88 -8.74
C VAL A 473 -13.47 -17.74 -9.02
N LEU A 474 -12.72 -17.15 -8.10
CA LEU A 474 -11.30 -16.80 -8.29
C LEU A 474 -10.41 -17.42 -7.21
N SER A 475 -9.37 -18.10 -7.64
CA SER A 475 -8.28 -18.47 -6.72
C SER A 475 -7.31 -17.29 -6.48
N LYS A 476 -6.50 -17.39 -5.42
CA LYS A 476 -5.46 -16.41 -5.08
C LYS A 476 -4.61 -15.98 -6.29
N VAL A 477 -4.19 -16.91 -7.13
CA VAL A 477 -3.29 -16.64 -8.26
C VAL A 477 -3.96 -15.77 -9.33
N ALA A 478 -5.28 -15.85 -9.45
CA ALA A 478 -6.04 -15.03 -10.38
C ALA A 478 -6.20 -13.57 -9.90
N ASN A 479 -6.04 -13.32 -8.61
CA ASN A 479 -6.22 -11.99 -8.02
C ASN A 479 -5.18 -10.95 -8.50
N PHE A 480 -3.97 -11.40 -8.85
CA PHE A 480 -2.88 -10.49 -9.23
C PHE A 480 -2.87 -10.08 -10.69
N ALA A 481 -3.71 -10.68 -11.52
CA ALA A 481 -3.44 -10.72 -12.94
C ALA A 481 -4.25 -9.77 -13.81
N LEU A 482 -5.43 -9.25 -13.41
CA LEU A 482 -6.27 -8.48 -14.35
C LEU A 482 -7.13 -7.40 -13.71
N ASP A 483 -7.43 -6.42 -14.52
CA ASP A 483 -8.34 -5.33 -14.28
C ASP A 483 -9.77 -5.87 -14.35
N LEU A 484 -10.38 -6.17 -13.19
CA LEU A 484 -11.79 -6.56 -13.10
C LEU A 484 -12.61 -5.28 -12.89
N PRO A 485 -13.14 -4.68 -13.95
CA PRO A 485 -14.04 -3.56 -13.81
C PRO A 485 -15.38 -4.03 -13.26
N ASP A 486 -16.23 -3.41 -12.69
CA ASP A 486 -17.68 -3.56 -12.54
C ASP A 486 -18.21 -4.72 -11.68
N ALA A 487 -17.42 -5.35 -10.81
CA ALA A 487 -17.98 -6.21 -9.78
C ALA A 487 -18.71 -5.39 -8.70
N ASN A 488 -19.98 -5.71 -8.44
CA ASN A 488 -20.78 -5.03 -7.42
C ASN A 488 -20.56 -5.65 -6.05
N VAL A 489 -20.32 -6.94 -6.03
CA VAL A 489 -20.21 -7.75 -4.82
C VAL A 489 -18.95 -8.60 -4.88
N ALA A 490 -18.16 -8.58 -3.80
CA ALA A 490 -17.11 -9.57 -3.59
C ALA A 490 -17.37 -10.35 -2.31
N ILE A 491 -17.19 -11.67 -2.39
CA ILE A 491 -17.37 -12.60 -1.27
C ILE A 491 -16.02 -13.27 -1.01
N GLN A 492 -15.40 -12.98 0.09
CA GLN A 492 -14.18 -13.64 0.53
C GLN A 492 -14.51 -14.82 1.43
N VAL A 493 -14.26 -16.03 0.94
CA VAL A 493 -14.56 -17.27 1.68
C VAL A 493 -13.35 -17.80 2.45
N SER A 494 -12.15 -17.48 1.98
CA SER A 494 -10.87 -17.70 2.66
C SER A 494 -9.83 -16.70 2.14
N GLY A 495 -8.97 -16.20 3.02
CA GLY A 495 -7.93 -15.22 2.66
C GLY A 495 -6.53 -15.77 2.87
N THR A 496 -5.51 -15.03 2.46
CA THR A 496 -4.12 -15.35 2.77
C THR A 496 -3.79 -14.94 4.20
N PHE A 497 -3.06 -15.74 4.88
CA PHE A 497 -2.52 -15.66 6.26
C PHE A 497 -2.39 -14.24 6.88
N GLY A 498 -3.42 -13.38 6.77
CA GLY A 498 -3.44 -12.04 7.34
C GLY A 498 -2.81 -10.94 6.48
N SER A 499 -2.60 -11.15 5.17
CA SER A 499 -2.03 -10.14 4.27
C SER A 499 -2.96 -8.94 4.10
N ARG A 500 -2.55 -7.80 4.63
CA ARG A 500 -3.22 -6.49 4.47
C ARG A 500 -3.27 -6.04 3.01
N GLN A 501 -2.22 -6.33 2.27
CA GLN A 501 -2.04 -5.91 0.88
C GLN A 501 -2.99 -6.61 -0.07
N GLU A 502 -3.18 -7.92 0.11
CA GLU A 502 -4.13 -8.68 -0.71
C GLU A 502 -5.56 -8.21 -0.48
N GLU A 503 -5.93 -7.87 0.75
CA GLU A 503 -7.24 -7.30 1.07
C GLU A 503 -7.44 -5.96 0.36
N ALA A 504 -6.45 -5.07 0.43
CA ALA A 504 -6.45 -3.80 -0.28
C ALA A 504 -6.64 -3.96 -1.79
N GLN A 505 -5.91 -4.89 -2.40
CA GLN A 505 -6.01 -5.14 -3.83
C GLN A 505 -7.36 -5.74 -4.23
N ARG A 506 -7.95 -6.60 -3.39
CA ARG A 506 -9.27 -7.18 -3.60
C ARG A 506 -10.36 -6.12 -3.57
N LEU A 507 -10.39 -5.32 -2.51
CA LEU A 507 -11.36 -4.24 -2.40
C LEU A 507 -11.17 -3.18 -3.50
N GLY A 508 -9.93 -2.80 -3.79
CA GLY A 508 -9.63 -1.84 -4.84
C GLY A 508 -10.09 -2.23 -6.23
N ARG A 509 -10.38 -3.52 -6.47
CA ARG A 509 -10.95 -3.99 -7.74
C ARG A 509 -12.46 -3.75 -7.84
N ILE A 510 -13.17 -3.78 -6.72
CA ILE A 510 -14.61 -3.51 -6.67
C ILE A 510 -14.94 -2.04 -6.44
N LEU A 511 -13.95 -1.23 -6.00
CA LEU A 511 -14.11 0.20 -5.71
C LEU A 511 -14.00 1.11 -6.94
N ARG A 512 -13.98 0.59 -8.13
CA ARG A 512 -14.00 1.43 -9.33
C ARG A 512 -15.33 2.12 -9.46
N LEU A 513 -15.30 3.37 -9.91
CA LEU A 513 -16.52 4.12 -10.22
C LEU A 513 -17.39 3.33 -11.17
N LYS A 514 -18.62 3.12 -10.77
CA LYS A 514 -19.62 2.43 -11.57
C LYS A 514 -20.44 3.44 -12.34
N LYS A 515 -20.84 3.07 -13.54
CA LYS A 515 -21.66 3.93 -14.41
C LYS A 515 -23.00 4.29 -13.78
N ASP A 516 -23.54 3.41 -12.93
CA ASP A 516 -24.83 3.55 -12.24
C ASP A 516 -24.73 4.15 -10.83
N GLY A 517 -23.52 4.45 -10.34
CA GLY A 517 -23.29 4.98 -8.99
C GLY A 517 -23.58 3.98 -7.86
N SER A 518 -23.70 2.68 -8.15
CA SER A 518 -24.02 1.67 -7.14
C SER A 518 -22.90 1.47 -6.11
N THR A 519 -23.29 1.19 -4.86
CA THR A 519 -22.37 0.88 -3.75
C THR A 519 -21.76 -0.51 -3.94
N ALA A 520 -20.44 -0.60 -3.79
CA ALA A 520 -19.73 -1.88 -3.76
C ALA A 520 -19.92 -2.57 -2.40
N ARG A 521 -20.13 -3.90 -2.39
CA ARG A 521 -20.24 -4.67 -1.15
C ARG A 521 -19.16 -5.74 -1.06
N PHE A 522 -18.45 -5.72 0.06
CA PHE A 522 -17.40 -6.67 0.36
C PHE A 522 -17.77 -7.51 1.58
N TYR A 523 -18.05 -8.80 1.34
CA TYR A 523 -18.39 -9.76 2.37
C TYR A 523 -17.17 -10.62 2.72
N SER A 524 -16.81 -10.67 4.01
CA SER A 524 -15.81 -11.59 4.54
C SER A 524 -16.49 -12.62 5.43
N ILE A 525 -16.48 -13.90 5.03
CA ILE A 525 -17.12 -14.98 5.79
C ILE A 525 -16.05 -15.67 6.64
N VAL A 526 -16.19 -15.60 7.96
CA VAL A 526 -15.16 -15.95 8.93
C VAL A 526 -15.67 -16.97 9.93
N THR A 527 -14.87 -18.00 10.22
CA THR A 527 -15.20 -18.98 11.27
C THR A 527 -14.77 -18.44 12.64
N ARG A 528 -15.75 -18.21 13.52
CA ARG A 528 -15.59 -17.61 14.84
C ARG A 528 -14.64 -18.40 15.75
N GLY A 529 -13.81 -17.69 16.54
CA GLY A 529 -12.92 -18.26 17.53
C GLY A 529 -11.82 -19.14 16.98
N THR A 530 -11.40 -18.92 15.74
CA THR A 530 -10.41 -19.74 15.02
C THR A 530 -9.30 -18.89 14.39
N LYS A 531 -8.30 -19.56 13.81
CA LYS A 531 -7.24 -18.91 13.02
C LYS A 531 -7.78 -18.14 11.81
N ASP A 532 -8.95 -18.48 11.31
CA ASP A 532 -9.59 -17.73 10.23
C ASP A 532 -10.00 -16.32 10.69
N GLN A 533 -10.52 -16.22 11.91
CA GLN A 533 -10.84 -14.92 12.53
C GLN A 533 -9.58 -14.09 12.82
N GLU A 534 -8.54 -14.69 13.41
CA GLU A 534 -7.28 -14.00 13.68
C GLU A 534 -6.67 -13.42 12.39
N TYR A 535 -6.71 -14.18 11.30
CA TYR A 535 -6.20 -13.71 10.01
C TYR A 535 -7.12 -12.68 9.36
N ALA A 536 -8.44 -12.79 9.53
CA ALA A 536 -9.40 -11.79 9.06
C ALA A 536 -9.14 -10.44 9.74
N GLU A 537 -9.02 -10.40 11.06
CA GLU A 537 -8.70 -9.19 11.83
C GLU A 537 -7.42 -8.51 11.33
N ARG A 538 -6.36 -9.28 11.03
CA ARG A 538 -5.12 -8.73 10.47
C ARG A 538 -5.30 -8.15 9.07
N ARG A 539 -6.07 -8.82 8.20
CA ARG A 539 -6.35 -8.33 6.84
C ARG A 539 -7.12 -7.02 6.85
N GLN A 540 -8.11 -6.93 7.74
CA GLN A 540 -8.99 -5.77 7.86
C GLN A 540 -8.29 -4.49 8.33
N LEU A 541 -7.12 -4.60 8.99
CA LEU A 541 -6.36 -3.45 9.47
C LEU A 541 -6.14 -2.40 8.38
N PHE A 542 -5.79 -2.81 7.17
CA PHE A 542 -5.55 -1.87 6.08
C PHE A 542 -6.82 -1.06 5.74
N LEU A 543 -7.97 -1.71 5.57
CA LEU A 543 -9.21 -1.02 5.21
C LEU A 543 -9.69 -0.09 6.33
N THR A 544 -9.45 -0.48 7.57
CA THR A 544 -9.73 0.37 8.73
C THR A 544 -8.84 1.61 8.75
N GLU A 545 -7.56 1.48 8.43
CA GLU A 545 -6.65 2.63 8.23
C GLU A 545 -7.17 3.59 7.16
N GLN A 546 -7.79 3.05 6.11
CA GLN A 546 -8.36 3.83 5.00
C GLN A 546 -9.75 4.40 5.29
N GLY A 547 -10.28 4.19 6.50
CA GLY A 547 -11.55 4.76 6.94
C GLY A 547 -12.77 3.88 6.77
N TYR A 548 -12.61 2.63 6.35
CA TYR A 548 -13.73 1.70 6.28
C TYR A 548 -13.97 1.06 7.64
N LYS A 549 -15.26 0.91 7.97
CA LYS A 549 -15.72 0.14 9.13
C LYS A 549 -16.30 -1.17 8.63
N TYR A 550 -16.00 -2.26 9.33
CA TYR A 550 -16.66 -3.53 9.10
C TYR A 550 -17.92 -3.60 9.95
N SER A 551 -19.05 -3.80 9.30
CA SER A 551 -20.27 -4.22 10.00
C SER A 551 -20.17 -5.71 10.30
N ILE A 552 -20.08 -6.07 11.58
CA ILE A 552 -19.93 -7.47 12.01
C ILE A 552 -21.33 -8.02 12.29
N THR A 553 -21.68 -9.16 11.69
CA THR A 553 -22.94 -9.84 11.89
C THR A 553 -22.77 -11.34 12.12
N ASP A 554 -23.69 -11.95 12.87
CA ASP A 554 -23.76 -13.39 13.04
C ASP A 554 -24.38 -14.05 11.81
N GLY A 555 -23.87 -15.22 11.39
CA GLY A 555 -24.36 -15.96 10.22
C GLY A 555 -25.84 -16.30 10.30
N ILE A 556 -26.33 -16.71 11.49
CA ILE A 556 -27.74 -17.04 11.72
C ILE A 556 -28.61 -15.78 11.58
N GLN A 557 -28.16 -14.67 12.15
CA GLN A 557 -28.86 -13.39 12.04
C GLN A 557 -28.89 -12.91 10.60
N PHE A 558 -27.77 -13.06 9.88
CA PHE A 558 -27.68 -12.69 8.48
C PHE A 558 -28.66 -13.48 7.60
N GLU A 559 -28.81 -14.79 7.81
CA GLU A 559 -29.78 -15.61 7.07
C GLU A 559 -31.22 -15.22 7.36
N ARG A 560 -31.57 -14.94 8.62
CA ARG A 560 -32.92 -14.53 9.03
C ARG A 560 -33.37 -13.22 8.38
N LEU A 561 -32.48 -12.23 8.30
CA LEU A 561 -32.74 -10.96 7.62
C LEU A 561 -33.01 -11.14 6.11
N GLY A 562 -32.46 -12.20 5.50
CA GLY A 562 -32.69 -12.55 4.08
C GLY A 562 -34.05 -13.21 3.81
N ASN A 563 -34.65 -13.86 4.80
CA ASN A 563 -35.90 -14.59 4.66
C ASN A 563 -37.15 -13.75 4.99
N GLY A 564 -37.06 -12.43 5.03
CA GLY A 564 -38.22 -11.54 5.18
C GLY A 564 -38.83 -11.50 6.60
N GLN A 565 -38.10 -11.94 7.62
CA GLN A 565 -38.48 -11.74 9.01
C GLN A 565 -37.78 -10.50 9.56
N GLU A 566 -38.38 -9.34 9.32
CA GLU A 566 -37.97 -8.09 9.94
C GLU A 566 -38.34 -8.06 11.42
N ARG A 567 -37.35 -7.78 12.29
CA ARG A 567 -37.37 -6.67 13.25
C ARG A 567 -35.99 -6.53 13.90
N PRO A 568 -35.42 -5.31 13.96
CA PRO A 568 -34.30 -5.04 14.84
C PRO A 568 -34.81 -5.10 16.28
N ILE A 569 -34.14 -5.89 17.09
CA ILE A 569 -34.30 -5.79 18.56
C ILE A 569 -33.58 -4.49 18.91
N GLN A 570 -34.36 -3.44 19.21
CA GLN A 570 -33.90 -2.36 20.05
C GLN A 570 -33.61 -2.98 21.43
N GLU A 571 -32.35 -3.10 21.77
CA GLU A 571 -31.96 -3.25 23.15
C GLU A 571 -32.06 -1.85 23.80
N ASP A 572 -33.18 -1.63 24.51
CA ASP A 572 -33.23 -0.69 25.63
C ASP A 572 -32.29 -1.23 26.72
N LEU A 573 -31.19 -0.50 26.99
CA LEU A 573 -30.65 -0.24 28.33
C LEU A 573 -29.36 0.55 28.23
#